data_d146648bc71e340e2c27307eee95a56a
#
_entry.id   d146648bc71e340e2c27307eee95a56a
#
_cell.length_a   1.000
_cell.length_b   1.000
_cell.length_c   1.000
_cell.angle_alpha   90.00
_cell.angle_beta   90.00
_cell.angle_gamma   90.00
#
_symmetry.space_group_name_H-M   'P 1'
#
loop_
_entity.id
_entity.type
_entity.pdbx_description
1 polymer ?
#
loop_
_entity_poly.entity_id
_entity_poly.type
_entity_poly.pdbx_seq_one_letter_code
_entity_poly.pdbx_strand_id
1 'polypeptide(L)'
;MSTDELTRVEYAGPSAGSARFTRREALALGLCMCCLPARGSASECFSLKDVGNGLFIREAPHEEATRENNGGIANIGFIIGRDGVLVIDPGGSLADGQWLRSQIRKCTDKPIRYVVMSHVHPDHCFGAAAFAEEQPEFIGHHALSRALDARGSFYHERLVDILGSRSVGAIVYPTREIEDVAEVDLGDRIVRITAHDTAHTDCDLSMFDTSTGTLFPADLLFVGRVPSLDGSLPGWLNEAKRLDGIGASRAVPGHGPAMVDFRPAMAKQVRYLTVLRDETRKAIAQGLGIEKASRVVAAGEGEGWALFEDYNGRNVIQAYKELEWE
;
A
#
# COMPACT_ATOMS: atom_id res chain seq x y z
N MET A 1 59.66 6.69 53.16
CA MET A 1 60.32 5.36 53.19
C MET A 1 59.51 4.48 52.23
N SER A 2 59.96 4.01 51.19
CA SER A 2 61.10 3.57 50.44
C SER A 2 60.53 3.02 49.18
N THR A 3 60.81 3.61 48.02
CA THR A 3 61.74 3.16 46.99
C THR A 3 61.41 1.80 46.37
N ASP A 4 61.16 1.87 45.09
CA ASP A 4 61.84 1.42 43.89
C ASP A 4 61.36 0.07 43.43
N GLU A 5 61.13 -0.21 42.21
CA GLU A 5 62.07 -0.20 41.09
C GLU A 5 61.38 -0.35 39.74
N LEU A 6 61.82 0.45 38.80
CA LEU A 6 61.49 0.38 37.37
C LEU A 6 62.14 -0.85 36.72
N THR A 7 61.40 -1.60 35.97
CA THR A 7 61.97 -2.48 34.94
C THR A 7 61.43 -2.12 33.56
N ARG A 8 62.29 -1.45 32.82
CA ARG A 8 62.12 -1.15 31.38
C ARG A 8 62.34 -2.43 30.56
N VAL A 9 61.34 -2.81 29.83
CA VAL A 9 61.50 -3.84 28.79
C VAL A 9 61.54 -3.15 27.43
N GLU A 10 62.71 -3.16 26.79
CA GLU A 10 62.91 -2.73 25.42
C GLU A 10 62.33 -3.77 24.45
N TYR A 11 61.40 -3.37 23.64
CA TYR A 11 60.94 -4.14 22.48
C TYR A 11 61.71 -3.68 21.26
N ALA A 12 62.57 -4.57 20.75
CA ALA A 12 63.20 -4.44 19.43
C ALA A 12 62.16 -4.68 18.33
N GLY A 13 61.90 -3.70 17.49
CA GLY A 13 61.04 -3.82 16.31
C GLY A 13 61.74 -4.64 15.19
N PRO A 14 60.97 -5.41 14.42
CA PRO A 14 61.51 -6.09 13.25
C PRO A 14 61.73 -5.14 12.09
N SER A 15 62.86 -5.29 11.42
CA SER A 15 63.33 -4.56 10.24
C SER A 15 62.37 -4.68 9.05
N ALA A 16 62.09 -3.57 8.39
CA ALA A 16 61.32 -3.49 7.15
C ALA A 16 62.07 -4.18 6.01
N GLY A 17 61.62 -5.38 5.64
CA GLY A 17 61.97 -6.04 4.41
C GLY A 17 61.12 -5.52 3.25
N SER A 18 61.73 -4.83 2.30
CA SER A 18 61.11 -4.41 1.05
C SER A 18 60.78 -5.61 0.17
N ALA A 19 59.53 -6.05 0.15
CA ALA A 19 59.06 -7.05 -0.80
C ALA A 19 58.97 -6.41 -2.20
N ARG A 20 59.85 -6.84 -3.11
CA ARG A 20 59.83 -6.49 -4.54
C ARG A 20 58.81 -7.44 -5.22
N PHE A 21 57.66 -6.95 -5.58
CA PHE A 21 56.68 -7.69 -6.40
C PHE A 21 57.16 -7.78 -7.84
N THR A 22 57.11 -8.98 -8.40
CA THR A 22 57.47 -9.23 -9.82
C THR A 22 56.30 -8.84 -10.73
N ARG A 23 56.55 -8.50 -12.00
CA ARG A 23 55.53 -8.13 -12.99
C ARG A 23 54.44 -9.21 -13.21
N ARG A 24 54.68 -10.45 -12.82
CA ARG A 24 53.71 -11.54 -12.89
C ARG A 24 52.70 -11.51 -11.73
N GLU A 25 53.12 -11.03 -10.56
CA GLU A 25 52.23 -10.91 -9.38
C GLU A 25 51.32 -9.67 -9.49
N ALA A 26 51.74 -8.63 -10.21
CA ALA A 26 50.89 -7.45 -10.48
C ALA A 26 49.76 -7.74 -11.50
N LEU A 27 49.89 -8.78 -12.33
CA LEU A 27 48.88 -9.19 -13.29
C LEU A 27 47.78 -10.10 -12.66
N ALA A 28 48.04 -10.70 -11.50
CA ALA A 28 47.05 -11.53 -10.80
C ALA A 28 46.11 -10.74 -9.89
N LEU A 29 46.41 -9.47 -9.59
CA LEU A 29 45.58 -8.56 -8.78
C LEU A 29 44.65 -7.63 -9.61
N GLY A 30 44.73 -7.72 -10.94
CA GLY A 30 43.98 -6.89 -11.90
C GLY A 30 42.67 -7.49 -12.41
N LEU A 31 42.25 -8.64 -11.93
CA LEU A 31 41.02 -9.30 -12.38
C LEU A 31 40.14 -9.63 -11.17
N CYS A 32 39.19 -8.82 -10.91
CA CYS A 32 37.87 -9.11 -10.33
C CYS A 32 37.27 -7.91 -9.60
N MET A 33 37.20 -6.74 -10.25
CA MET A 33 36.31 -5.68 -9.78
C MET A 33 35.08 -5.48 -10.69
N CYS A 34 34.89 -6.38 -11.68
CA CYS A 34 33.75 -6.32 -12.60
C CYS A 34 32.68 -7.40 -12.37
N CYS A 35 32.80 -8.23 -11.30
CA CYS A 35 31.83 -9.28 -10.99
C CYS A 35 31.36 -9.20 -9.53
N LEU A 36 31.19 -8.00 -9.01
CA LEU A 36 30.21 -7.85 -7.91
C LEU A 36 28.86 -7.90 -8.61
N PRO A 37 27.95 -8.83 -8.24
CA PRO A 37 26.57 -8.73 -8.69
C PRO A 37 26.11 -7.35 -8.23
N ALA A 38 25.70 -6.50 -9.17
CA ALA A 38 24.94 -5.32 -8.85
C ALA A 38 23.79 -5.83 -7.98
N ARG A 39 23.78 -5.45 -6.71
CA ARG A 39 22.58 -5.64 -5.89
C ARG A 39 21.51 -4.90 -6.66
N GLY A 40 20.63 -5.63 -7.35
CA GLY A 40 19.46 -5.08 -7.96
C GLY A 40 18.79 -4.24 -6.87
N SER A 41 18.71 -2.96 -7.10
CA SER A 41 17.94 -2.07 -6.25
C SER A 41 16.51 -2.62 -6.31
N ALA A 42 15.82 -2.71 -5.18
CA ALA A 42 14.40 -3.07 -5.12
C ALA A 42 13.51 -2.20 -6.04
N SER A 43 14.08 -1.17 -6.69
CA SER A 43 13.44 -0.31 -7.68
C SER A 43 13.12 -0.99 -9.03
N GLU A 44 13.60 -2.21 -9.31
CA GLU A 44 13.29 -2.91 -10.57
C GLU A 44 11.97 -3.70 -10.52
N CYS A 45 11.39 -3.91 -9.33
CA CYS A 45 10.14 -4.67 -9.20
C CYS A 45 8.89 -3.90 -9.64
N PHE A 46 8.92 -2.57 -9.68
CA PHE A 46 7.75 -1.74 -9.96
C PHE A 46 7.94 -0.85 -11.19
N SER A 47 6.92 -0.79 -12.04
CA SER A 47 6.85 0.15 -13.16
C SER A 47 5.70 1.14 -12.94
N LEU A 48 5.98 2.41 -13.25
CA LEU A 48 4.96 3.45 -13.28
C LEU A 48 4.33 3.46 -14.68
N LYS A 49 3.00 3.37 -14.75
CA LYS A 49 2.23 3.46 -15.98
C LYS A 49 1.71 4.88 -16.15
N ASP A 50 2.06 5.53 -17.25
CA ASP A 50 1.39 6.75 -17.69
C ASP A 50 0.06 6.34 -18.35
N VAL A 51 -1.06 6.66 -17.70
CA VAL A 51 -2.41 6.36 -18.20
C VAL A 51 -3.04 7.58 -18.91
N GLY A 52 -2.23 8.59 -19.16
CA GLY A 52 -2.59 9.79 -19.88
C GLY A 52 -3.11 10.92 -19.00
N ASN A 53 -3.14 12.12 -19.57
CA ASN A 53 -3.66 13.33 -18.92
C ASN A 53 -3.02 13.64 -17.55
N GLY A 54 -1.71 13.39 -17.40
CA GLY A 54 -1.00 13.65 -16.14
C GLY A 54 -1.37 12.69 -14.99
N LEU A 55 -1.92 11.54 -15.31
CA LEU A 55 -2.28 10.49 -14.38
C LEU A 55 -1.30 9.33 -14.49
N PHE A 56 -0.68 8.98 -13.37
CA PHE A 56 0.37 7.96 -13.28
C PHE A 56 0.04 6.94 -12.20
N ILE A 57 0.09 5.66 -12.53
CA ILE A 57 -0.30 4.56 -11.63
C ILE A 57 0.81 3.52 -11.59
N ARG A 58 1.17 3.09 -10.38
CA ARG A 58 1.88 1.85 -10.16
C ARG A 58 0.85 0.74 -9.96
N GLU A 59 0.87 -0.23 -10.84
CA GLU A 59 0.12 -1.47 -10.67
C GLU A 59 0.88 -2.40 -9.73
N ALA A 60 0.20 -2.91 -8.73
CA ALA A 60 0.79 -3.81 -7.75
C ALA A 60 0.53 -5.29 -8.08
N PRO A 61 1.42 -6.20 -7.62
CA PRO A 61 1.20 -7.63 -7.74
C PRO A 61 0.08 -8.11 -6.79
N HIS A 62 -0.57 -9.23 -7.15
CA HIS A 62 -1.50 -9.92 -6.26
C HIS A 62 -0.73 -10.82 -5.28
N GLU A 63 -0.05 -10.18 -4.32
CA GLU A 63 0.84 -10.82 -3.35
C GLU A 63 0.59 -10.30 -1.94
N GLU A 64 1.15 -11.00 -0.95
CA GLU A 64 1.31 -10.49 0.41
C GLU A 64 2.55 -9.57 0.49
N ALA A 65 2.62 -8.76 1.56
CA ALA A 65 3.78 -7.91 1.81
C ALA A 65 5.04 -8.76 2.07
N THR A 66 6.12 -8.47 1.34
CA THR A 66 7.43 -9.12 1.47
C THR A 66 8.55 -8.09 1.43
N ARG A 67 9.78 -8.53 1.73
CA ARG A 67 10.97 -7.66 1.61
C ARG A 67 11.25 -7.26 0.16
N GLU A 68 10.94 -8.15 -0.78
CA GLU A 68 11.19 -7.96 -2.20
C GLU A 68 10.27 -6.89 -2.78
N ASN A 69 8.98 -6.88 -2.37
CA ASN A 69 8.00 -5.88 -2.81
C ASN A 69 7.89 -4.66 -1.87
N ASN A 70 8.72 -4.58 -0.80
CA ASN A 70 8.70 -3.48 0.18
C ASN A 70 7.31 -3.16 0.76
N GLY A 71 6.40 -4.13 0.82
CA GLY A 71 5.01 -3.93 1.22
C GLY A 71 4.15 -3.23 0.16
N GLY A 72 4.66 -3.03 -1.05
CA GLY A 72 3.97 -2.34 -2.14
C GLY A 72 3.00 -3.24 -2.89
N ILE A 73 1.91 -3.64 -2.26
CA ILE A 73 0.92 -4.59 -2.77
C ILE A 73 -0.40 -3.94 -3.21
N ALA A 74 -0.57 -2.63 -3.02
CA ALA A 74 -1.71 -1.85 -3.49
C ALA A 74 -1.37 -1.04 -4.75
N ASN A 75 -2.35 -0.72 -5.56
CA ASN A 75 -2.22 0.28 -6.61
C ASN A 75 -2.11 1.68 -5.96
N ILE A 76 -1.05 2.37 -6.29
CA ILE A 76 -0.80 3.74 -5.84
C ILE A 76 -0.50 4.63 -7.04
N GLY A 77 -0.64 5.94 -6.88
CA GLY A 77 -0.40 6.82 -8.01
C GLY A 77 -0.39 8.30 -7.68
N PHE A 78 -0.38 9.11 -8.72
CA PHE A 78 -0.45 10.56 -8.56
C PHE A 78 -1.08 11.24 -9.77
N ILE A 79 -1.60 12.42 -9.50
CA ILE A 79 -2.21 13.32 -10.47
C ILE A 79 -1.38 14.59 -10.55
N ILE A 80 -0.96 14.98 -11.75
CA ILE A 80 -0.30 16.26 -12.00
C ILE A 80 -1.33 17.25 -12.56
N GLY A 81 -1.54 18.35 -11.84
CA GLY A 81 -2.25 19.52 -12.33
C GLY A 81 -1.31 20.68 -12.62
N ARG A 82 -1.88 21.88 -12.93
CA ARG A 82 -1.08 23.06 -13.19
C ARG A 82 -0.24 23.51 -12.00
N ASP A 83 -0.82 23.49 -10.80
CA ASP A 83 -0.25 24.14 -9.61
C ASP A 83 0.39 23.15 -8.62
N GLY A 84 0.35 21.85 -8.91
CA GLY A 84 0.95 20.85 -8.03
C GLY A 84 0.52 19.43 -8.34
N VAL A 85 0.92 18.54 -7.43
CA VAL A 85 0.70 17.09 -7.48
C VAL A 85 -0.18 16.67 -6.31
N LEU A 86 -1.15 15.78 -6.57
CA LEU A 86 -1.88 15.02 -5.59
C LEU A 86 -1.42 13.56 -5.68
N VAL A 87 -0.98 13.00 -4.56
CA VAL A 87 -0.64 11.59 -4.39
C VAL A 87 -1.87 10.84 -3.91
N ILE A 88 -2.16 9.71 -4.56
CA ILE A 88 -3.24 8.79 -4.21
C ILE A 88 -2.58 7.56 -3.63
N ASP A 89 -2.75 7.37 -2.34
CA ASP A 89 -2.12 6.37 -1.51
C ASP A 89 -0.57 6.39 -1.60
N PRO A 90 0.09 6.74 -0.52
CA PRO A 90 1.54 6.93 -0.52
C PRO A 90 2.37 5.63 -0.56
N GLY A 91 1.72 4.46 -0.51
CA GLY A 91 2.37 3.15 -0.53
C GLY A 91 2.44 2.46 0.82
N GLY A 92 2.98 1.24 0.82
CA GLY A 92 2.90 0.29 1.93
C GLY A 92 4.02 0.41 2.97
N SER A 93 5.05 1.21 2.70
CA SER A 93 6.17 1.41 3.61
C SER A 93 6.92 2.69 3.28
N LEU A 94 7.82 3.13 4.16
CA LEU A 94 8.73 4.25 3.88
C LEU A 94 9.50 4.02 2.56
N ALA A 95 10.02 2.82 2.35
CA ALA A 95 10.77 2.49 1.15
C ALA A 95 9.91 2.56 -0.12
N ASP A 96 8.67 2.10 -0.05
CA ASP A 96 7.70 2.16 -1.15
C ASP A 96 7.29 3.62 -1.46
N GLY A 97 6.99 4.41 -0.42
CA GLY A 97 6.70 5.84 -0.56
C GLY A 97 7.87 6.64 -1.13
N GLN A 98 9.10 6.34 -0.71
CA GLN A 98 10.33 6.94 -1.28
C GLN A 98 10.48 6.62 -2.76
N TRP A 99 10.19 5.38 -3.15
CA TRP A 99 10.14 5.00 -4.56
C TRP A 99 9.13 5.86 -5.33
N LEU A 100 7.87 5.95 -4.86
CA LEU A 100 6.82 6.74 -5.51
C LEU A 100 7.24 8.22 -5.62
N ARG A 101 7.73 8.83 -4.53
CA ARG A 101 8.25 10.20 -4.52
C ARG A 101 9.34 10.39 -5.58
N SER A 102 10.25 9.43 -5.73
CA SER A 102 11.30 9.48 -6.74
C SER A 102 10.76 9.45 -8.17
N GLN A 103 9.67 8.69 -8.41
CA GLN A 103 9.02 8.65 -9.72
C GLN A 103 8.30 9.97 -10.03
N ILE A 104 7.63 10.58 -9.04
CA ILE A 104 7.02 11.91 -9.19
C ILE A 104 8.07 12.93 -9.64
N ARG A 105 9.24 12.94 -8.99
CA ARG A 105 10.34 13.88 -9.32
C ARG A 105 10.98 13.63 -10.68
N LYS A 106 10.82 12.45 -11.27
CA LYS A 106 11.22 12.19 -12.67
C LYS A 106 10.19 12.77 -13.67
N CYS A 107 8.92 12.87 -13.26
CA CYS A 107 7.83 13.35 -14.11
C CYS A 107 7.63 14.87 -14.02
N THR A 108 7.92 15.50 -12.86
CA THR A 108 7.66 16.92 -12.64
C THR A 108 8.42 17.49 -11.44
N ASP A 109 8.78 18.78 -11.54
CA ASP A 109 9.34 19.57 -10.43
C ASP A 109 8.27 20.30 -9.60
N LYS A 110 6.98 20.15 -9.95
CA LYS A 110 5.87 20.80 -9.24
C LYS A 110 5.79 20.34 -7.79
N PRO A 111 5.32 21.20 -6.87
CA PRO A 111 5.18 20.82 -5.47
C PRO A 111 4.16 19.68 -5.29
N ILE A 112 4.48 18.74 -4.41
CA ILE A 112 3.50 17.74 -3.93
C ILE A 112 2.66 18.46 -2.88
N ARG A 113 1.42 18.78 -3.21
CA ARG A 113 0.53 19.59 -2.36
C ARG A 113 -0.35 18.74 -1.46
N TYR A 114 -0.75 17.56 -1.97
CA TYR A 114 -1.71 16.70 -1.29
C TYR A 114 -1.24 15.26 -1.32
N VAL A 115 -1.40 14.56 -0.20
CA VAL A 115 -1.24 13.11 -0.07
C VAL A 115 -2.52 12.57 0.55
N VAL A 116 -3.32 11.85 -0.23
CA VAL A 116 -4.55 11.21 0.23
C VAL A 116 -4.22 9.80 0.71
N MET A 117 -4.60 9.49 1.93
CA MET A 117 -4.58 8.15 2.52
C MET A 117 -6.01 7.62 2.51
N SER A 118 -6.29 6.67 1.61
CA SER A 118 -7.66 6.22 1.36
C SER A 118 -8.30 5.53 2.55
N HIS A 119 -7.50 4.77 3.32
CA HIS A 119 -7.95 4.09 4.53
C HIS A 119 -6.77 3.62 5.38
N VAL A 120 -7.03 2.87 6.46
CA VAL A 120 -6.06 2.52 7.50
C VAL A 120 -5.10 1.37 7.16
N HIS A 121 -5.34 0.61 6.09
CA HIS A 121 -4.47 -0.53 5.78
C HIS A 121 -3.06 -0.07 5.37
N PRO A 122 -2.03 -0.82 5.81
CA PRO A 122 -0.65 -0.39 5.65
C PRO A 122 -0.25 -0.08 4.21
N ASP A 123 -0.64 -0.92 3.26
CA ASP A 123 -0.28 -0.82 1.85
C ASP A 123 -0.81 0.44 1.15
N HIS A 124 -1.73 1.17 1.81
CA HIS A 124 -2.30 2.42 1.35
C HIS A 124 -1.80 3.66 2.11
N CYS A 125 -1.30 3.53 3.36
CA CYS A 125 -1.00 4.71 4.16
C CYS A 125 0.41 4.75 4.79
N PHE A 126 1.13 3.63 4.91
CA PHE A 126 2.40 3.59 5.65
C PHE A 126 3.61 4.15 4.88
N GLY A 127 3.44 4.48 3.61
CA GLY A 127 4.43 5.23 2.83
C GLY A 127 4.41 6.76 3.07
N ALA A 128 3.43 7.27 3.82
CA ALA A 128 3.21 8.72 4.01
C ALA A 128 4.42 9.47 4.57
N ALA A 129 5.21 8.83 5.45
CA ALA A 129 6.42 9.44 6.01
C ALA A 129 7.47 9.85 4.94
N ALA A 130 7.47 9.22 3.76
CA ALA A 130 8.36 9.58 2.66
C ALA A 130 8.10 10.98 2.09
N PHE A 131 6.92 11.54 2.34
CA PHE A 131 6.46 12.83 1.83
C PHE A 131 6.55 13.96 2.86
N ALA A 132 6.93 13.68 4.11
CA ALA A 132 6.90 14.65 5.20
C ALA A 132 7.76 15.90 4.92
N GLU A 133 8.90 15.75 4.25
CA GLU A 133 9.78 16.87 3.88
C GLU A 133 9.15 17.85 2.89
N GLU A 134 8.21 17.39 2.07
CA GLU A 134 7.47 18.21 1.12
C GLU A 134 6.40 19.07 1.79
N GLN A 135 6.07 18.78 3.05
CA GLN A 135 5.02 19.44 3.84
C GLN A 135 3.67 19.51 3.12
N PRO A 136 3.19 18.39 2.53
CA PRO A 136 1.89 18.36 1.89
C PRO A 136 0.78 18.41 2.92
N GLU A 137 -0.44 18.71 2.47
CA GLU A 137 -1.63 18.41 3.24
C GLU A 137 -1.90 16.90 3.19
N PHE A 138 -1.82 16.20 4.33
CA PHE A 138 -2.20 14.80 4.45
C PHE A 138 -3.70 14.70 4.66
N ILE A 139 -4.39 14.07 3.72
CA ILE A 139 -5.86 13.98 3.70
C ILE A 139 -6.26 12.56 4.06
N GLY A 140 -7.21 12.43 4.97
CA GLY A 140 -7.79 11.15 5.38
C GLY A 140 -9.27 11.27 5.74
N HIS A 141 -9.94 10.13 5.87
CA HIS A 141 -11.29 10.05 6.40
C HIS A 141 -11.31 10.55 7.86
N HIS A 142 -12.39 11.16 8.34
CA HIS A 142 -12.49 11.66 9.71
C HIS A 142 -12.29 10.58 10.78
N ALA A 143 -12.54 9.31 10.46
CA ALA A 143 -12.27 8.20 11.35
C ALA A 143 -10.84 7.64 11.25
N LEU A 144 -10.01 8.10 10.28
CA LEU A 144 -8.69 7.52 10.04
C LEU A 144 -7.75 7.68 11.23
N SER A 145 -7.74 8.85 11.88
CA SER A 145 -6.91 9.10 13.07
C SER A 145 -7.21 8.08 14.17
N ARG A 146 -8.50 7.85 14.46
CA ARG A 146 -8.94 6.85 15.45
C ARG A 146 -8.56 5.42 15.04
N ALA A 147 -8.71 5.09 13.76
CA ALA A 147 -8.35 3.77 13.25
C ALA A 147 -6.83 3.51 13.36
N LEU A 148 -6.00 4.52 13.09
CA LEU A 148 -4.55 4.47 13.28
C LEU A 148 -4.16 4.32 14.76
N ASP A 149 -4.82 5.02 15.67
CA ASP A 149 -4.61 4.87 17.12
C ASP A 149 -4.90 3.44 17.58
N ALA A 150 -5.98 2.84 17.05
CA ALA A 150 -6.40 1.51 17.45
C ALA A 150 -5.54 0.39 16.84
N ARG A 151 -5.05 0.51 15.61
CA ARG A 151 -4.45 -0.58 14.82
C ARG A 151 -3.04 -0.26 14.29
N GLY A 152 -2.65 1.01 14.24
CA GLY A 152 -1.43 1.45 13.58
C GLY A 152 -0.17 0.83 14.18
N SER A 153 -0.05 0.76 15.51
CA SER A 153 1.11 0.13 16.17
C SER A 153 1.23 -1.36 15.82
N PHE A 154 0.12 -2.10 15.80
CA PHE A 154 0.11 -3.49 15.39
C PHE A 154 0.58 -3.67 13.94
N TYR A 155 0.07 -2.85 13.02
CA TYR A 155 0.49 -2.90 11.62
C TYR A 155 1.96 -2.52 11.46
N HIS A 156 2.42 -1.50 12.17
CA HIS A 156 3.81 -1.06 12.15
C HIS A 156 4.76 -2.17 12.60
N GLU A 157 4.47 -2.83 13.74
CA GLU A 157 5.26 -3.95 14.26
C GLU A 157 5.31 -5.11 13.25
N ARG A 158 4.17 -5.48 12.66
CA ARG A 158 4.11 -6.53 11.64
C ARG A 158 4.95 -6.19 10.41
N LEU A 159 4.91 -4.94 9.95
CA LEU A 159 5.76 -4.51 8.84
C LEU A 159 7.24 -4.51 9.21
N VAL A 160 7.61 -4.12 10.43
CA VAL A 160 9.00 -4.20 10.93
C VAL A 160 9.49 -5.64 10.92
N ASP A 161 8.67 -6.61 11.32
CA ASP A 161 9.01 -8.02 11.28
C ASP A 161 9.26 -8.51 9.84
N ILE A 162 8.45 -8.06 8.89
CA ILE A 162 8.54 -8.46 7.47
C ILE A 162 9.69 -7.73 6.76
N LEU A 163 9.71 -6.40 6.84
CA LEU A 163 10.57 -5.54 6.02
C LEU A 163 11.88 -5.13 6.70
N GLY A 164 11.92 -5.16 8.02
CA GLY A 164 12.96 -4.57 8.85
C GLY A 164 12.72 -3.08 9.14
N SER A 165 13.17 -2.61 10.30
CA SER A 165 12.85 -1.27 10.83
C SER A 165 13.27 -0.09 9.93
N ARG A 166 14.30 -0.26 9.08
CA ARG A 166 14.76 0.80 8.17
C ARG A 166 13.83 1.07 7.00
N SER A 167 13.02 0.09 6.61
CA SER A 167 12.07 0.20 5.50
C SER A 167 10.70 0.71 5.94
N VAL A 168 10.43 0.72 7.25
CA VAL A 168 9.14 1.14 7.82
C VAL A 168 9.32 2.52 8.46
N GLY A 169 8.55 3.50 8.02
CA GLY A 169 8.58 4.88 8.53
C GLY A 169 7.68 5.05 9.76
N ALA A 170 7.65 6.29 10.27
CA ALA A 170 6.68 6.66 11.29
C ALA A 170 5.25 6.65 10.73
N ILE A 171 4.28 6.37 11.59
CA ILE A 171 2.86 6.54 11.27
C ILE A 171 2.59 8.04 11.11
N VAL A 172 1.96 8.41 10.00
CA VAL A 172 1.56 9.80 9.71
C VAL A 172 0.05 9.90 9.82
N TYR A 173 -0.41 10.88 10.56
CA TYR A 173 -1.84 11.18 10.73
C TYR A 173 -2.30 12.20 9.69
N PRO A 174 -3.58 12.19 9.28
CA PRO A 174 -4.12 13.23 8.40
C PRO A 174 -4.04 14.60 9.09
N THR A 175 -3.70 15.63 8.32
CA THR A 175 -3.75 17.03 8.72
C THR A 175 -5.05 17.70 8.29
N ARG A 176 -5.77 17.06 7.35
CA ARG A 176 -7.13 17.40 6.94
C ARG A 176 -8.00 16.15 6.93
N GLU A 177 -9.10 16.21 7.65
CA GLU A 177 -10.08 15.12 7.73
C GLU A 177 -11.28 15.43 6.84
N ILE A 178 -11.83 14.38 6.19
CA ILE A 178 -13.00 14.47 5.31
C ILE A 178 -14.17 13.77 6.00
N GLU A 179 -15.24 14.52 6.25
CA GLU A 179 -16.48 14.00 6.90
C GLU A 179 -17.48 13.47 5.87
N ASP A 180 -17.61 14.10 4.71
CA ASP A 180 -18.55 13.72 3.63
C ASP A 180 -17.87 13.90 2.26
N VAL A 181 -17.89 15.12 1.70
CA VAL A 181 -17.30 15.42 0.40
C VAL A 181 -16.43 16.66 0.49
N ALA A 182 -15.26 16.59 -0.12
CA ALA A 182 -14.40 17.74 -0.30
C ALA A 182 -13.83 17.76 -1.72
N GLU A 183 -13.35 18.92 -2.12
CA GLU A 183 -12.64 19.09 -3.40
C GLU A 183 -11.24 19.64 -3.13
N VAL A 184 -10.28 19.17 -3.92
CA VAL A 184 -8.93 19.74 -4.01
C VAL A 184 -8.72 20.23 -5.43
N ASP A 185 -8.18 21.45 -5.54
CA ASP A 185 -7.88 22.10 -6.82
C ASP A 185 -6.37 22.05 -7.07
N LEU A 186 -5.99 21.48 -8.19
CA LEU A 186 -4.62 21.43 -8.69
C LEU A 186 -4.35 22.55 -9.71
N GLY A 187 -5.22 23.59 -9.74
CA GLY A 187 -5.11 24.81 -10.52
C GLY A 187 -5.89 24.81 -11.84
N ASP A 188 -6.12 23.67 -12.45
CA ASP A 188 -6.91 23.46 -13.68
C ASP A 188 -7.62 22.11 -13.62
N ARG A 189 -7.61 21.46 -12.45
CA ARG A 189 -8.07 20.10 -12.27
C ARG A 189 -8.62 19.91 -10.86
N ILE A 190 -9.91 19.59 -10.79
CA ILE A 190 -10.60 19.33 -9.53
C ILE A 190 -10.64 17.83 -9.28
N VAL A 191 -10.19 17.41 -8.11
CA VAL A 191 -10.36 16.05 -7.59
C VAL A 191 -11.34 16.11 -6.43
N ARG A 192 -12.47 15.43 -6.57
CA ARG A 192 -13.47 15.28 -5.52
C ARG A 192 -13.10 14.07 -4.66
N ILE A 193 -13.06 14.26 -3.35
CA ILE A 193 -12.77 13.24 -2.35
C ILE A 193 -14.06 13.00 -1.57
N THR A 194 -14.49 11.75 -1.48
CA THR A 194 -15.73 11.35 -0.80
C THR A 194 -15.40 10.40 0.34
N ALA A 195 -15.91 10.69 1.54
CA ALA A 195 -15.91 9.79 2.68
C ALA A 195 -17.10 8.82 2.57
N HIS A 196 -16.84 7.55 2.87
CA HIS A 196 -17.83 6.48 2.81
C HIS A 196 -18.23 6.00 4.20
N ASP A 197 -19.45 5.52 4.33
CA ASP A 197 -19.88 4.77 5.50
C ASP A 197 -19.06 3.47 5.61
N THR A 198 -19.06 2.84 6.79
CA THR A 198 -18.31 1.58 7.02
C THR A 198 -18.60 0.56 5.93
N ALA A 199 -17.57 0.21 5.17
CA ALA A 199 -17.62 -0.68 4.01
C ALA A 199 -16.45 -1.67 4.03
N HIS A 200 -15.38 -1.44 3.23
CA HIS A 200 -14.18 -2.24 3.31
C HIS A 200 -13.52 -2.09 4.70
N THR A 201 -13.41 -0.86 5.18
CA THR A 201 -13.05 -0.50 6.57
C THR A 201 -14.08 0.47 7.17
N ASP A 202 -13.79 1.05 8.33
CA ASP A 202 -14.56 2.12 8.96
C ASP A 202 -14.08 3.54 8.59
N CYS A 203 -13.18 3.65 7.61
CA CYS A 203 -12.52 4.92 7.27
C CYS A 203 -12.14 5.04 5.78
N ASP A 204 -13.02 4.59 4.89
CA ASP A 204 -12.76 4.53 3.45
C ASP A 204 -12.98 5.88 2.77
N LEU A 205 -12.05 6.30 1.89
CA LEU A 205 -12.20 7.42 0.95
C LEU A 205 -12.18 6.92 -0.50
N SER A 206 -12.92 7.58 -1.37
CA SER A 206 -12.72 7.50 -2.81
C SER A 206 -12.38 8.87 -3.39
N MET A 207 -11.66 8.89 -4.51
CA MET A 207 -11.30 10.12 -5.24
C MET A 207 -11.85 10.05 -6.66
N PHE A 208 -12.41 11.15 -7.14
CA PHE A 208 -12.92 11.27 -8.50
C PHE A 208 -12.28 12.46 -9.21
N ASP A 209 -11.47 12.15 -10.21
CA ASP A 209 -10.90 13.16 -11.08
C ASP A 209 -11.95 13.63 -12.10
N THR A 210 -12.49 14.79 -11.88
CA THR A 210 -13.57 15.36 -12.70
C THR A 210 -13.14 15.65 -14.13
N SER A 211 -11.84 15.90 -14.36
CA SER A 211 -11.31 16.24 -15.67
C SER A 211 -11.22 15.05 -16.62
N THR A 212 -10.97 13.85 -16.07
CA THR A 212 -10.82 12.63 -16.86
C THR A 212 -11.97 11.64 -16.67
N GLY A 213 -12.86 11.89 -15.72
CA GLY A 213 -13.92 10.95 -15.33
C GLY A 213 -13.39 9.65 -14.72
N THR A 214 -12.20 9.70 -14.11
CA THR A 214 -11.55 8.53 -13.50
C THR A 214 -11.86 8.47 -12.02
N LEU A 215 -12.37 7.33 -11.57
CA LEU A 215 -12.63 7.03 -10.16
C LEU A 215 -11.45 6.25 -9.58
N PHE A 216 -11.04 6.63 -8.37
CA PHE A 216 -10.10 5.90 -7.52
C PHE A 216 -10.88 5.45 -6.28
N PRO A 217 -11.53 4.30 -6.32
CA PRO A 217 -12.30 3.78 -5.19
C PRO A 217 -11.41 3.17 -4.11
N ALA A 218 -10.10 3.10 -4.30
CA ALA A 218 -9.18 2.35 -3.45
C ALA A 218 -9.72 0.93 -3.20
N ASP A 219 -9.70 0.45 -1.96
CA ASP A 219 -10.14 -0.89 -1.60
C ASP A 219 -11.67 -1.08 -1.51
N LEU A 220 -12.43 -0.06 -1.90
CA LEU A 220 -13.84 -0.27 -2.23
C LEU A 220 -14.01 -1.07 -3.53
N LEU A 221 -12.93 -1.23 -4.34
CA LEU A 221 -12.90 -2.07 -5.54
C LEU A 221 -11.62 -2.89 -5.65
N PHE A 222 -11.78 -4.21 -5.68
CA PHE A 222 -10.76 -5.20 -5.98
C PHE A 222 -11.02 -5.83 -7.36
N VAL A 223 -9.97 -6.08 -8.12
CA VAL A 223 -10.08 -6.74 -9.43
C VAL A 223 -9.02 -7.82 -9.58
N GLY A 224 -9.43 -9.07 -9.77
CA GLY A 224 -8.52 -10.19 -9.91
C GLY A 224 -7.89 -10.70 -8.60
N ARG A 225 -7.91 -9.93 -7.53
CA ARG A 225 -7.61 -10.32 -6.15
C ARG A 225 -8.92 -10.34 -5.37
N VAL A 226 -9.14 -11.37 -4.53
CA VAL A 226 -10.36 -11.46 -3.72
C VAL A 226 -10.47 -10.27 -2.77
N PRO A 227 -11.64 -9.64 -2.65
CA PRO A 227 -11.86 -8.56 -1.68
C PRO A 227 -11.53 -9.00 -0.25
N SER A 228 -10.97 -8.10 0.56
CA SER A 228 -10.73 -8.31 1.99
C SER A 228 -11.77 -7.53 2.80
N LEU A 229 -12.58 -8.22 3.59
CA LEU A 229 -13.64 -7.62 4.42
C LEU A 229 -13.11 -7.35 5.83
N ASP A 230 -12.99 -6.09 6.20
CA ASP A 230 -12.57 -5.64 7.55
C ASP A 230 -13.60 -4.70 8.21
N GLY A 231 -14.56 -4.20 7.46
CA GLY A 231 -15.64 -3.32 7.90
C GLY A 231 -17.00 -4.04 7.96
N SER A 232 -17.92 -3.60 7.09
CA SER A 232 -19.31 -4.07 7.02
C SER A 232 -19.64 -4.61 5.65
N LEU A 233 -20.09 -5.86 5.57
CA LEU A 233 -20.54 -6.47 4.32
C LEU A 233 -21.80 -5.83 3.72
N PRO A 234 -22.89 -5.60 4.49
CA PRO A 234 -24.05 -4.85 4.02
C PRO A 234 -23.71 -3.41 3.65
N GLY A 235 -22.84 -2.77 4.45
CA GLY A 235 -22.35 -1.42 4.20
C GLY A 235 -21.61 -1.34 2.88
N TRP A 236 -20.68 -2.26 2.61
CA TRP A 236 -19.94 -2.29 1.35
C TRP A 236 -20.83 -2.48 0.12
N LEU A 237 -21.84 -3.35 0.22
CA LEU A 237 -22.84 -3.49 -0.85
C LEU A 237 -23.66 -2.21 -1.09
N ASN A 238 -23.88 -1.40 -0.05
CA ASN A 238 -24.55 -0.10 -0.19
C ASN A 238 -23.62 0.95 -0.81
N GLU A 239 -22.35 1.01 -0.37
CA GLU A 239 -21.36 1.93 -0.93
C GLU A 239 -21.03 1.61 -2.40
N ALA A 240 -21.05 0.33 -2.79
CA ALA A 240 -20.94 -0.04 -4.21
C ALA A 240 -22.03 0.58 -5.10
N LYS A 241 -23.26 0.74 -4.58
CA LYS A 241 -24.36 1.45 -5.29
C LYS A 241 -24.11 2.96 -5.34
N ARG A 242 -23.58 3.56 -4.25
CA ARG A 242 -23.23 4.99 -4.24
C ARG A 242 -22.13 5.29 -5.27
N LEU A 243 -21.12 4.44 -5.34
CA LEU A 243 -20.03 4.56 -6.33
C LEU A 243 -20.54 4.46 -7.77
N ASP A 244 -21.51 3.56 -8.08
CA ASP A 244 -22.14 3.50 -9.42
C ASP A 244 -22.89 4.80 -9.77
N GLY A 245 -23.45 5.48 -8.77
CA GLY A 245 -24.12 6.78 -8.91
C GLY A 245 -23.18 7.95 -9.30
N ILE A 246 -21.86 7.82 -9.12
CA ILE A 246 -20.87 8.85 -9.52
C ILE A 246 -20.82 9.00 -11.05
N GLY A 247 -21.16 7.95 -11.79
CA GLY A 247 -21.15 7.97 -13.26
C GLY A 247 -19.77 7.81 -13.88
N ALA A 248 -18.79 7.30 -13.14
CA ALA A 248 -17.47 7.01 -13.66
C ALA A 248 -17.55 5.89 -14.72
N SER A 249 -16.81 6.06 -15.83
CA SER A 249 -16.69 5.01 -16.85
C SER A 249 -15.51 4.08 -16.57
N ARG A 250 -14.45 4.60 -15.95
CA ARG A 250 -13.21 3.89 -15.66
C ARG A 250 -12.76 4.11 -14.22
N ALA A 251 -12.02 3.14 -13.69
CA ALA A 251 -11.50 3.23 -12.34
C ALA A 251 -10.08 2.65 -12.23
N VAL A 252 -9.37 3.13 -11.21
CA VAL A 252 -8.13 2.54 -10.68
C VAL A 252 -8.51 1.84 -9.38
N PRO A 253 -8.64 0.50 -9.35
CA PRO A 253 -8.95 -0.24 -8.12
C PRO A 253 -7.79 -0.17 -7.12
N GLY A 254 -8.04 -0.41 -5.85
CA GLY A 254 -6.96 -0.54 -4.85
C GLY A 254 -6.04 -1.73 -5.16
N HIS A 255 -6.60 -2.82 -5.67
CA HIS A 255 -5.86 -3.99 -6.15
C HIS A 255 -6.38 -4.45 -7.51
N GLY A 256 -5.46 -4.66 -8.46
CA GLY A 256 -5.81 -5.11 -9.81
C GLY A 256 -5.06 -4.35 -10.90
N PRO A 257 -5.56 -4.37 -12.15
CA PRO A 257 -4.97 -3.61 -13.24
C PRO A 257 -4.97 -2.10 -12.97
N ALA A 258 -3.97 -1.39 -13.51
CA ALA A 258 -3.83 0.06 -13.33
C ALA A 258 -5.05 0.89 -13.79
N MET A 259 -5.88 0.33 -14.66
CA MET A 259 -7.11 0.95 -15.15
C MET A 259 -8.08 -0.13 -15.62
N VAL A 260 -9.35 0.01 -15.25
CA VAL A 260 -10.43 -0.92 -15.64
C VAL A 260 -11.70 -0.16 -16.03
N ASP A 261 -12.56 -0.82 -16.80
CA ASP A 261 -13.94 -0.37 -16.94
C ASP A 261 -14.67 -0.56 -15.62
N PHE A 262 -15.18 0.53 -15.04
CA PHE A 262 -15.66 0.53 -13.67
C PHE A 262 -16.84 -0.42 -13.45
N ARG A 263 -17.90 -0.32 -14.25
CA ARG A 263 -19.12 -1.08 -14.02
C ARG A 263 -18.96 -2.60 -14.13
N PRO A 264 -18.28 -3.16 -15.17
CA PRO A 264 -18.04 -4.59 -15.23
C PRO A 264 -17.18 -5.11 -14.06
N ALA A 265 -16.16 -4.35 -13.65
CA ALA A 265 -15.31 -4.70 -12.53
C ALA A 265 -16.09 -4.71 -11.21
N MET A 266 -16.87 -3.66 -10.93
CA MET A 266 -17.71 -3.56 -9.74
C MET A 266 -18.79 -4.65 -9.71
N ALA A 267 -19.40 -4.98 -10.84
CA ALA A 267 -20.41 -6.03 -10.91
C ALA A 267 -19.86 -7.41 -10.50
N LYS A 268 -18.63 -7.73 -10.87
CA LYS A 268 -17.96 -8.98 -10.45
C LYS A 268 -17.74 -9.02 -8.93
N GLN A 269 -17.28 -7.94 -8.33
CA GLN A 269 -17.10 -7.84 -6.89
C GLN A 269 -18.43 -7.91 -6.12
N VAL A 270 -19.44 -7.15 -6.58
CA VAL A 270 -20.78 -7.15 -5.98
C VAL A 270 -21.39 -8.55 -6.01
N ARG A 271 -21.15 -9.32 -7.07
CA ARG A 271 -21.56 -10.73 -7.13
C ARG A 271 -20.94 -11.53 -5.97
N TYR A 272 -19.60 -11.48 -5.84
CA TYR A 272 -18.91 -12.19 -4.74
C TYR A 272 -19.44 -11.79 -3.37
N LEU A 273 -19.53 -10.47 -3.07
CA LEU A 273 -20.01 -9.96 -1.80
C LEU A 273 -21.49 -10.36 -1.54
N THR A 274 -22.31 -10.43 -2.59
CA THR A 274 -23.71 -10.86 -2.48
C THR A 274 -23.80 -12.34 -2.14
N VAL A 275 -23.04 -13.20 -2.82
CA VAL A 275 -22.98 -14.63 -2.51
C VAL A 275 -22.46 -14.85 -1.09
N LEU A 276 -21.39 -14.17 -0.71
CA LEU A 276 -20.83 -14.20 0.64
C LEU A 276 -21.90 -13.88 1.70
N ARG A 277 -22.66 -12.80 1.52
CA ARG A 277 -23.75 -12.39 2.42
C ARG A 277 -24.86 -13.45 2.48
N ASP A 278 -25.39 -13.84 1.32
CA ASP A 278 -26.60 -14.66 1.26
C ASP A 278 -26.33 -16.09 1.75
N GLU A 279 -25.16 -16.65 1.41
CA GLU A 279 -24.75 -17.95 1.91
C GLU A 279 -24.39 -17.93 3.41
N THR A 280 -23.80 -16.84 3.92
CA THR A 280 -23.56 -16.67 5.37
C THR A 280 -24.88 -16.64 6.13
N ARG A 281 -25.87 -15.86 5.69
CA ARG A 281 -27.21 -15.83 6.29
C ARG A 281 -27.88 -17.21 6.28
N LYS A 282 -27.74 -17.93 5.17
CA LYS A 282 -28.24 -19.32 5.05
C LYS A 282 -27.55 -20.26 6.04
N ALA A 283 -26.23 -20.14 6.18
CA ALA A 283 -25.45 -20.94 7.12
C ALA A 283 -25.90 -20.69 8.59
N ILE A 284 -26.09 -19.42 8.97
CA ILE A 284 -26.60 -19.00 10.27
C ILE A 284 -28.00 -19.59 10.51
N ALA A 285 -28.93 -19.41 9.56
CA ALA A 285 -30.30 -19.92 9.67
C ALA A 285 -30.38 -21.46 9.80
N GLN A 286 -29.40 -22.16 9.26
CA GLN A 286 -29.26 -23.62 9.37
C GLN A 286 -28.51 -24.06 10.63
N GLY A 287 -28.09 -23.16 11.50
CA GLY A 287 -27.30 -23.46 12.71
C GLY A 287 -25.88 -23.98 12.40
N LEU A 288 -25.34 -23.68 11.23
CA LEU A 288 -23.97 -24.06 10.88
C LEU A 288 -23.00 -23.13 11.60
N GLY A 289 -22.18 -23.68 12.51
CA GLY A 289 -21.20 -22.87 13.25
C GLY A 289 -20.15 -22.22 12.35
N ILE A 290 -19.61 -21.08 12.80
CA ILE A 290 -18.69 -20.20 12.07
C ILE A 290 -17.48 -20.93 11.47
N GLU A 291 -16.91 -21.91 12.20
CA GLU A 291 -15.76 -22.69 11.71
C GLU A 291 -16.11 -23.57 10.50
N LYS A 292 -17.33 -24.14 10.45
CA LYS A 292 -17.78 -24.90 9.28
C LYS A 292 -18.19 -23.96 8.15
N ALA A 293 -18.86 -22.86 8.48
CA ALA A 293 -19.24 -21.84 7.51
C ALA A 293 -18.03 -21.30 6.76
N SER A 294 -16.92 -21.01 7.44
CA SER A 294 -15.70 -20.46 6.81
C SER A 294 -15.07 -21.37 5.75
N ARG A 295 -15.44 -22.63 5.71
CA ARG A 295 -14.91 -23.63 4.73
C ARG A 295 -15.83 -23.86 3.54
N VAL A 296 -17.10 -23.47 3.63
CA VAL A 296 -18.10 -23.83 2.59
C VAL A 296 -18.80 -22.62 1.97
N VAL A 297 -18.92 -21.51 2.71
CA VAL A 297 -19.60 -20.31 2.23
C VAL A 297 -18.74 -19.66 1.13
N ALA A 298 -19.40 -19.30 0.04
CA ALA A 298 -18.80 -18.71 -1.16
C ALA A 298 -17.65 -19.54 -1.80
N ALA A 299 -17.48 -20.81 -1.41
CA ALA A 299 -16.38 -21.65 -1.90
C ALA A 299 -16.40 -21.84 -3.43
N GLY A 300 -17.58 -21.73 -4.06
CA GLY A 300 -17.74 -21.79 -5.51
C GLY A 300 -17.34 -20.53 -6.28
N GLU A 301 -17.05 -19.42 -5.59
CA GLU A 301 -16.74 -18.13 -6.23
C GLU A 301 -15.23 -17.92 -6.49
N GLY A 302 -14.36 -18.91 -6.20
CA GLY A 302 -12.90 -18.77 -6.28
C GLY A 302 -12.33 -18.52 -7.68
N GLU A 303 -13.08 -18.85 -8.74
CA GLU A 303 -12.58 -18.71 -10.11
C GLU A 303 -12.29 -17.24 -10.47
N GLY A 304 -11.03 -16.99 -10.88
CA GLY A 304 -10.56 -15.67 -11.30
C GLY A 304 -10.32 -14.70 -10.13
N TRP A 305 -10.13 -15.21 -8.91
CA TRP A 305 -9.67 -14.46 -7.75
C TRP A 305 -8.35 -15.01 -7.22
N ALA A 306 -7.29 -14.22 -7.29
CA ALA A 306 -6.03 -14.51 -6.61
C ALA A 306 -6.23 -14.43 -5.09
N LEU A 307 -5.45 -15.18 -4.33
CA LEU A 307 -5.46 -15.25 -2.86
C LEU A 307 -6.81 -15.68 -2.26
N PHE A 308 -7.65 -16.36 -3.03
CA PHE A 308 -8.99 -16.74 -2.61
C PHE A 308 -8.96 -17.66 -1.38
N GLU A 309 -8.11 -18.68 -1.40
CA GLU A 309 -7.98 -19.64 -0.30
C GLU A 309 -7.50 -18.99 1.01
N ASP A 310 -6.72 -17.91 0.89
CA ASP A 310 -6.18 -17.20 2.04
C ASP A 310 -7.20 -16.27 2.71
N TYR A 311 -8.10 -15.68 1.90
CA TYR A 311 -8.98 -14.60 2.36
C TYR A 311 -10.46 -14.98 2.45
N ASN A 312 -11.00 -15.89 1.61
CA ASN A 312 -12.43 -16.19 1.64
C ASN A 312 -12.90 -16.64 3.02
N GLY A 313 -12.16 -17.55 3.68
CA GLY A 313 -12.52 -18.01 5.03
C GLY A 313 -12.53 -16.87 6.06
N ARG A 314 -11.61 -15.91 5.96
CA ARG A 314 -11.55 -14.71 6.83
C ARG A 314 -12.76 -13.81 6.58
N ASN A 315 -13.11 -13.59 5.31
CA ASN A 315 -14.29 -12.82 4.92
C ASN A 315 -15.58 -13.44 5.46
N VAL A 316 -15.70 -14.78 5.39
CA VAL A 316 -16.85 -15.50 5.96
C VAL A 316 -16.92 -15.32 7.47
N ILE A 317 -15.79 -15.41 8.19
CA ILE A 317 -15.75 -15.19 9.64
C ILE A 317 -16.21 -13.78 9.98
N GLN A 318 -15.75 -12.77 9.26
CA GLN A 318 -16.14 -11.37 9.48
C GLN A 318 -17.63 -11.16 9.17
N ALA A 319 -18.10 -11.65 8.03
CA ALA A 319 -19.51 -11.61 7.65
C ALA A 319 -20.41 -12.35 8.66
N TYR A 320 -19.98 -13.50 9.14
CA TYR A 320 -20.73 -14.28 10.12
C TYR A 320 -20.92 -13.52 11.43
N LYS A 321 -19.85 -12.91 11.96
CA LYS A 321 -19.91 -12.12 13.21
C LYS A 321 -20.85 -10.92 13.10
N GLU A 322 -20.93 -10.30 11.92
CA GLU A 322 -21.82 -9.18 11.68
C GLU A 322 -23.28 -9.65 11.54
N LEU A 323 -23.52 -10.66 10.69
CA LEU A 323 -24.86 -11.09 10.28
C LEU A 323 -25.59 -11.97 11.31
N GLU A 324 -24.88 -12.56 12.29
CA GLU A 324 -25.52 -13.37 13.33
C GLU A 324 -26.40 -12.56 14.29
N TRP A 325 -26.29 -11.23 14.25
CA TRP A 325 -27.07 -10.32 15.10
C TRP A 325 -28.19 -9.57 14.33
N GLU A 326 -28.47 -9.91 13.08
CA GLU A 326 -29.58 -9.37 12.29
C GLU A 326 -30.96 -9.94 12.75
#